data_6b9d9a662d514e19014febdb64feb3a0
#
_entry.id   6b9d9a662d514e19014febdb64feb3a0
#
_cell.length_a   1.000
_cell.length_b   1.000
_cell.length_c   1.000
_cell.angle_alpha   90.00
_cell.angle_beta   90.00
_cell.angle_gamma   90.00
#
_symmetry.space_group_name_H-M   'P 1'
#
loop_
_entity.id
_entity.type
_entity.pdbx_description
1 polymer ?
#
loop_
_entity_poly.entity_id
_entity_poly.type
_entity_poly.pdbx_seq_one_letter_code
_entity_poly.pdbx_strand_id
1 'polypeptide(L)'
;AKPRSGAPPSATLTDNSTGIGTDIGAFSIILRQSPAPFLTLDELRIGTTSFVTPVRIFDIDLATGEPTLLRAQPVLGDYRPEDYVERRDWALAEDGTRIPISLIHRAGIEFPAPAVLYGYGAYESSEDPRFSIARLSLLDRGMVFAIAHIRGGGEMGRMWYERGKLLEKKNTFTDFVAAATHLVETGVTRPENLV
;
A
#
# COMPACT_ATOMS: atom_id res chain seq x y z
N ALA A 1 7.59 -8.52 -53.03
CA ALA A 1 7.01 -8.92 -51.75
C ALA A 1 7.39 -7.89 -50.71
N LYS A 2 6.43 -7.13 -50.19
CA LYS A 2 6.64 -6.19 -49.05
C LYS A 2 6.54 -6.92 -47.72
N PRO A 3 7.39 -6.66 -46.74
CA PRO A 3 7.15 -7.14 -45.38
C PRO A 3 6.11 -6.27 -44.66
N ARG A 4 5.13 -6.88 -44.04
CA ARG A 4 4.13 -6.25 -43.21
C ARG A 4 4.76 -5.84 -41.86
N SER A 5 4.72 -4.56 -41.56
CA SER A 5 4.97 -4.02 -40.23
C SER A 5 3.75 -4.29 -39.35
N GLY A 6 3.83 -5.25 -38.47
CA GLY A 6 2.87 -5.42 -37.36
C GLY A 6 3.47 -4.80 -36.09
N ALA A 7 2.88 -3.74 -35.62
CA ALA A 7 3.18 -3.23 -34.28
C ALA A 7 2.68 -4.25 -33.25
N PRO A 8 3.40 -4.46 -32.13
CA PRO A 8 2.93 -5.34 -31.07
C PRO A 8 1.67 -4.73 -30.43
N PRO A 9 0.72 -5.56 -29.99
CA PRO A 9 -0.47 -5.07 -29.29
C PRO A 9 -0.06 -4.41 -27.99
N SER A 10 -0.50 -3.17 -27.78
CA SER A 10 -0.41 -2.51 -26.49
C SER A 10 -1.30 -3.25 -25.51
N ALA A 11 -0.70 -3.86 -24.49
CA ALA A 11 -1.45 -4.43 -23.38
C ALA A 11 -2.07 -3.27 -22.58
N THR A 12 -3.32 -2.99 -22.83
CA THR A 12 -4.14 -2.13 -21.98
C THR A 12 -4.58 -2.98 -20.80
N LEU A 13 -4.03 -2.72 -19.62
CA LEU A 13 -4.57 -3.24 -18.38
C LEU A 13 -5.95 -2.61 -18.19
N THR A 14 -6.99 -3.32 -18.63
CA THR A 14 -8.37 -2.97 -18.30
C THR A 14 -8.60 -3.35 -16.84
N ASP A 15 -8.88 -2.33 -16.04
CA ASP A 15 -9.42 -2.46 -14.68
C ASP A 15 -10.75 -3.23 -14.75
N ASN A 16 -10.72 -4.52 -14.45
CA ASN A 16 -11.91 -5.32 -14.21
C ASN A 16 -12.25 -5.26 -12.72
N SER A 17 -12.69 -4.09 -12.27
CA SER A 17 -13.29 -3.93 -10.93
C SER A 17 -14.70 -4.55 -10.91
N THR A 18 -14.77 -5.87 -10.86
CA THR A 18 -15.96 -6.56 -10.36
C THR A 18 -15.75 -6.89 -8.90
N GLY A 19 -16.18 -5.95 -8.03
CA GLY A 19 -16.69 -6.18 -6.69
C GLY A 19 -15.90 -7.11 -5.78
N ILE A 20 -14.71 -6.68 -5.28
CA ILE A 20 -14.15 -7.10 -3.99
C ILE A 20 -13.36 -5.90 -3.47
N GLY A 21 -13.53 -5.59 -2.17
CA GLY A 21 -13.09 -4.42 -1.46
C GLY A 21 -11.72 -3.86 -1.82
N THR A 22 -11.59 -2.57 -1.61
CA THR A 22 -10.42 -1.72 -1.83
C THR A 22 -9.11 -2.42 -1.43
N ASP A 23 -8.44 -3.03 -2.43
CA ASP A 23 -7.14 -3.66 -2.25
C ASP A 23 -6.08 -2.58 -1.96
N ILE A 24 -5.70 -2.47 -0.69
CA ILE A 24 -4.60 -1.63 -0.20
C ILE A 24 -3.28 -2.43 -0.30
N GLY A 25 -3.11 -3.19 -1.38
CA GLY A 25 -1.94 -4.05 -1.54
C GLY A 25 -0.71 -3.30 -2.07
N ALA A 26 0.47 -3.62 -1.53
CA ALA A 26 1.75 -3.24 -2.11
C ALA A 26 2.22 -4.34 -3.08
N PHE A 27 2.58 -3.94 -4.31
CA PHE A 27 3.07 -4.86 -5.34
C PHE A 27 4.54 -4.61 -5.62
N SER A 28 5.35 -5.66 -5.61
CA SER A 28 6.71 -5.64 -6.14
C SER A 28 6.78 -6.54 -7.36
N ILE A 29 7.13 -5.96 -8.51
CA ILE A 29 7.28 -6.70 -9.77
C ILE A 29 8.74 -7.05 -9.98
N ILE A 30 9.05 -8.34 -10.09
CA ILE A 30 10.38 -8.84 -10.45
C ILE A 30 10.26 -9.50 -11.81
N LEU A 31 10.83 -8.86 -12.83
CA LEU A 31 10.92 -9.45 -14.17
C LEU A 31 11.98 -10.56 -14.19
N ARG A 32 11.58 -11.78 -14.48
CA ARG A 32 12.52 -12.88 -14.74
C ARG A 32 12.83 -12.93 -16.22
N GLN A 33 14.13 -12.80 -16.56
CA GLN A 33 14.63 -13.06 -17.89
C GLN A 33 14.99 -14.55 -18.03
N SER A 34 14.49 -15.18 -19.08
CA SER A 34 15.01 -16.49 -19.52
C SER A 34 16.43 -16.32 -20.11
N PRO A 35 17.35 -17.29 -19.94
CA PRO A 35 18.71 -17.20 -20.49
C PRO A 35 18.79 -17.34 -22.03
N ALA A 36 17.70 -17.27 -22.76
CA ALA A 36 17.66 -17.36 -24.21
C ALA A 36 18.04 -16.03 -24.89
N PRO A 37 18.71 -16.03 -26.07
CA PRO A 37 19.22 -14.84 -26.74
C PRO A 37 18.16 -13.90 -27.33
N PHE A 38 16.88 -14.26 -27.26
CA PHE A 38 15.72 -13.42 -27.59
C PHE A 38 14.78 -13.44 -26.40
N LEU A 39 14.51 -12.26 -25.84
CA LEU A 39 13.64 -12.04 -24.69
C LEU A 39 12.18 -12.47 -25.02
N THR A 40 11.85 -13.72 -24.79
CA THR A 40 10.48 -14.17 -24.59
C THR A 40 10.25 -14.25 -23.09
N LEU A 41 9.44 -13.35 -22.56
CA LEU A 41 8.96 -13.43 -21.18
C LEU A 41 7.74 -14.35 -21.22
N ASP A 42 7.88 -15.58 -20.74
CA ASP A 42 6.78 -16.54 -20.66
C ASP A 42 6.06 -16.42 -19.30
N GLU A 43 6.78 -15.93 -18.28
CA GLU A 43 6.29 -15.81 -16.91
C GLU A 43 6.67 -14.46 -16.29
N LEU A 44 5.75 -13.90 -15.50
CA LEU A 44 5.96 -12.69 -14.70
C LEU A 44 5.92 -13.07 -13.22
N ARG A 45 7.04 -12.89 -12.50
CA ARG A 45 7.07 -13.06 -11.04
C ARG A 45 6.64 -11.78 -10.33
N ILE A 46 5.60 -11.89 -9.48
CA ILE A 46 5.13 -10.80 -8.64
C ILE A 46 5.19 -11.19 -7.18
N GLY A 47 5.54 -10.21 -6.33
CA GLY A 47 5.38 -10.29 -4.88
C GLY A 47 4.22 -9.41 -4.46
N THR A 48 3.33 -9.92 -3.63
CA THR A 48 2.20 -9.18 -3.08
C THR A 48 2.22 -9.21 -1.56
N THR A 49 1.80 -8.11 -0.94
CA THR A 49 1.58 -8.01 0.50
C THR A 49 0.58 -6.90 0.78
N SER A 50 -0.14 -6.97 1.90
CA SER A 50 -0.93 -5.86 2.45
C SER A 50 -0.72 -5.79 3.95
N PHE A 51 -1.46 -4.94 4.66
CA PHE A 51 -1.42 -4.96 6.13
C PHE A 51 -1.80 -6.32 6.72
N VAL A 52 -2.78 -7.00 6.11
CA VAL A 52 -3.31 -8.30 6.56
C VAL A 52 -2.78 -9.49 5.78
N THR A 53 -2.17 -9.28 4.62
CA THR A 53 -1.69 -10.38 3.79
C THR A 53 -0.17 -10.50 3.91
N PRO A 54 0.35 -11.59 4.52
CA PRO A 54 1.78 -11.89 4.50
C PRO A 54 2.32 -11.95 3.07
N VAL A 55 3.62 -11.73 2.90
CA VAL A 55 4.26 -11.74 1.58
C VAL A 55 3.95 -13.05 0.86
N ARG A 56 3.42 -12.95 -0.35
CA ARG A 56 3.18 -14.04 -1.28
C ARG A 56 3.92 -13.78 -2.58
N ILE A 57 4.49 -14.82 -3.17
CA ILE A 57 5.19 -14.75 -4.44
C ILE A 57 4.46 -15.66 -5.42
N PHE A 58 4.11 -15.09 -6.57
CA PHE A 58 3.43 -15.79 -7.66
C PHE A 58 4.25 -15.72 -8.93
N ASP A 59 4.19 -16.75 -9.76
CA ASP A 59 4.49 -16.68 -11.18
C ASP A 59 3.16 -16.58 -11.94
N ILE A 60 3.06 -15.60 -12.84
CA ILE A 60 1.93 -15.42 -13.72
C ILE A 60 2.34 -15.87 -15.11
N ASP A 61 1.66 -16.87 -15.66
CA ASP A 61 1.78 -17.24 -17.05
C ASP A 61 1.27 -16.10 -17.94
N LEU A 62 2.13 -15.57 -18.81
CA LEU A 62 1.79 -14.41 -19.63
C LEU A 62 0.87 -14.73 -20.80
N ALA A 63 0.73 -16.00 -21.16
CA ALA A 63 -0.18 -16.44 -22.22
C ALA A 63 -1.62 -16.61 -21.70
N THR A 64 -1.77 -17.10 -20.46
CA THR A 64 -3.09 -17.41 -19.87
C THR A 64 -3.53 -16.41 -18.82
N GLY A 65 -2.58 -15.69 -18.19
CA GLY A 65 -2.84 -14.80 -17.04
C GLY A 65 -2.99 -15.57 -15.71
N GLU A 66 -2.82 -16.88 -15.69
CA GLU A 66 -3.03 -17.72 -14.50
C GLU A 66 -1.89 -17.56 -13.50
N PRO A 67 -2.20 -17.23 -12.20
CA PRO A 67 -1.19 -17.14 -11.15
C PRO A 67 -0.87 -18.50 -10.52
N THR A 68 0.39 -18.83 -10.40
CA THR A 68 0.89 -19.98 -9.63
C THR A 68 1.57 -19.48 -8.36
N LEU A 69 1.03 -19.85 -7.17
CA LEU A 69 1.65 -19.50 -5.89
C LEU A 69 2.95 -20.30 -5.70
N LEU A 70 4.08 -19.61 -5.63
CA LEU A 70 5.39 -20.20 -5.38
C LEU A 70 5.75 -20.25 -3.89
N ARG A 71 5.43 -19.19 -3.18
CA ARG A 71 5.79 -19.03 -1.78
C ARG A 71 4.79 -18.11 -1.05
N ALA A 72 4.48 -18.50 0.19
CA ALA A 72 3.81 -17.64 1.15
C ALA A 72 4.66 -17.54 2.41
N GLN A 73 4.77 -16.35 2.99
CA GLN A 73 5.42 -16.16 4.28
C GLN A 73 4.58 -16.83 5.37
N PRO A 74 5.12 -17.80 6.14
CA PRO A 74 4.39 -18.40 7.24
C PRO A 74 4.23 -17.40 8.39
N VAL A 75 3.08 -17.44 9.04
CA VAL A 75 2.82 -16.74 10.30
C VAL A 75 2.52 -17.79 11.35
N LEU A 76 3.29 -17.78 12.44
CA LEU A 76 3.08 -18.73 13.54
C LEU A 76 1.90 -18.27 14.41
N GLY A 77 1.24 -19.23 15.05
CA GLY A 77 0.04 -19.01 15.86
C GLY A 77 -1.24 -19.05 15.01
N ASP A 78 -2.34 -18.63 15.63
CA ASP A 78 -3.69 -18.68 15.04
C ASP A 78 -4.03 -17.43 14.23
N TYR A 79 -3.07 -16.91 13.45
CA TYR A 79 -3.25 -15.74 12.63
C TYR A 79 -4.30 -15.99 11.53
N ARG A 80 -5.29 -15.11 11.46
CA ARG A 80 -6.31 -15.08 10.41
C ARG A 80 -6.45 -13.66 9.88
N PRO A 81 -6.25 -13.41 8.57
CA PRO A 81 -6.41 -12.08 7.97
C PRO A 81 -7.77 -11.44 8.26
N GLU A 82 -8.83 -12.25 8.30
CA GLU A 82 -10.22 -11.84 8.56
C GLU A 82 -10.47 -11.30 9.99
N ASP A 83 -9.55 -11.52 10.91
CA ASP A 83 -9.61 -10.94 12.26
C ASP A 83 -9.21 -9.45 12.27
N TYR A 84 -8.76 -8.92 11.15
CA TYR A 84 -8.30 -7.53 11.02
C TYR A 84 -9.04 -6.81 9.89
N VAL A 85 -9.19 -5.50 10.07
CA VAL A 85 -9.82 -4.61 9.08
C VAL A 85 -8.77 -3.61 8.61
N GLU A 86 -8.52 -3.61 7.31
CA GLU A 86 -7.71 -2.57 6.66
C GLU A 86 -8.61 -1.65 5.83
N ARG A 87 -8.31 -0.35 5.81
CA ARG A 87 -9.04 0.63 5.02
C ARG A 87 -8.17 1.79 4.59
N ARG A 88 -8.59 2.46 3.52
CA ARG A 88 -8.03 3.72 3.07
C ARG A 88 -8.93 4.87 3.54
N ASP A 89 -8.31 5.91 4.10
CA ASP A 89 -8.96 7.15 4.49
C ASP A 89 -8.23 8.35 3.87
N TRP A 90 -8.80 9.56 3.99
CA TRP A 90 -8.28 10.75 3.36
C TRP A 90 -8.42 11.96 4.28
N ALA A 91 -7.31 12.50 4.75
CA ALA A 91 -7.29 13.80 5.41
C ALA A 91 -7.26 14.94 4.38
N LEU A 92 -7.66 16.12 4.81
CA LEU A 92 -7.61 17.34 4.01
C LEU A 92 -6.62 18.30 4.65
N ALA A 93 -5.54 18.63 3.94
CA ALA A 93 -4.61 19.67 4.38
C ALA A 93 -5.21 21.09 4.18
N GLU A 94 -4.67 22.10 4.86
CA GLU A 94 -5.15 23.49 4.77
C GLU A 94 -5.13 24.05 3.35
N ASP A 95 -4.19 23.59 2.51
CA ASP A 95 -4.08 23.98 1.09
C ASP A 95 -5.03 23.21 0.15
N GLY A 96 -5.95 22.41 0.72
CA GLY A 96 -6.90 21.60 -0.03
C GLY A 96 -6.33 20.29 -0.58
N THR A 97 -5.08 19.96 -0.27
CA THR A 97 -4.48 18.69 -0.70
C THR A 97 -5.07 17.53 0.09
N ARG A 98 -5.50 16.48 -0.61
CA ARG A 98 -6.01 15.24 0.01
C ARG A 98 -4.84 14.32 0.33
N ILE A 99 -4.68 13.99 1.61
CA ILE A 99 -3.60 13.15 2.12
C ILE A 99 -4.14 11.74 2.35
N PRO A 100 -3.62 10.72 1.63
CA PRO A 100 -4.07 9.35 1.84
C PRO A 100 -3.58 8.81 3.20
N ILE A 101 -4.43 8.05 3.88
CA ILE A 101 -4.10 7.36 5.14
C ILE A 101 -4.48 5.89 4.99
N SER A 102 -3.54 4.99 5.21
CA SER A 102 -3.82 3.56 5.31
C SER A 102 -3.94 3.17 6.78
N LEU A 103 -5.06 2.56 7.17
CA LEU A 103 -5.31 2.14 8.55
C LEU A 103 -5.49 0.63 8.63
N ILE A 104 -5.11 0.09 9.78
CA ILE A 104 -5.41 -1.29 10.18
C ILE A 104 -5.74 -1.34 11.66
N HIS A 105 -6.72 -2.16 12.02
CA HIS A 105 -7.09 -2.48 13.39
C HIS A 105 -7.68 -3.89 13.48
N ARG A 106 -7.78 -4.44 14.66
CA ARG A 106 -8.49 -5.70 14.87
C ARG A 106 -10.00 -5.50 14.68
N ALA A 107 -10.68 -6.48 14.10
CA ALA A 107 -12.13 -6.46 13.95
C ALA A 107 -12.82 -6.41 15.33
N GLY A 108 -13.90 -5.65 15.43
CA GLY A 108 -14.70 -5.55 16.64
C GLY A 108 -14.12 -4.69 17.77
N ILE A 109 -13.03 -3.93 17.55
CA ILE A 109 -12.58 -2.95 18.56
C ILE A 109 -13.57 -1.80 18.68
N GLU A 110 -13.64 -1.20 19.88
CA GLU A 110 -14.43 -0.01 20.13
C GLU A 110 -13.61 1.27 19.81
N PHE A 111 -14.25 2.26 19.25
CA PHE A 111 -13.68 3.57 18.97
C PHE A 111 -14.24 4.63 19.97
N PRO A 112 -13.43 5.65 20.30
CA PRO A 112 -12.03 5.91 19.92
C PRO A 112 -11.04 4.95 20.60
N ALA A 113 -10.06 4.44 19.85
CA ALA A 113 -9.03 3.51 20.32
C ALA A 113 -7.64 4.17 20.39
N PRO A 114 -6.69 3.65 21.17
CA PRO A 114 -5.29 4.07 21.09
C PRO A 114 -4.75 3.85 19.68
N ALA A 115 -3.98 4.81 19.16
CA ALA A 115 -3.49 4.76 17.79
C ALA A 115 -2.02 5.16 17.67
N VAL A 116 -1.34 4.50 16.73
CA VAL A 116 -0.01 4.88 16.26
C VAL A 116 -0.16 5.42 14.85
N LEU A 117 0.22 6.68 14.62
CA LEU A 117 0.31 7.29 13.30
C LEU A 117 1.77 7.37 12.89
N TYR A 118 2.09 6.75 11.76
CA TYR A 118 3.41 6.76 11.16
C TYR A 118 3.41 7.52 9.84
N GLY A 119 4.50 8.19 9.52
CA GLY A 119 4.73 8.82 8.22
C GLY A 119 6.19 9.18 8.06
N TYR A 120 6.71 9.15 6.82
CA TYR A 120 8.10 9.47 6.52
C TYR A 120 8.25 10.75 5.67
N GLY A 121 7.69 10.78 4.49
CA GLY A 121 7.59 11.95 3.63
C GLY A 121 8.92 12.56 3.18
N ALA A 122 9.89 11.73 2.82
CA ALA A 122 11.18 12.20 2.33
C ALA A 122 11.76 11.27 1.27
N TYR A 123 12.69 11.81 0.46
CA TYR A 123 13.51 11.09 -0.53
C TYR A 123 12.71 10.29 -1.56
N GLU A 124 11.46 10.69 -1.85
CA GLU A 124 10.58 9.96 -2.77
C GLU A 124 10.32 8.50 -2.32
N SER A 125 10.61 8.19 -1.04
CA SER A 125 10.36 6.87 -0.46
C SER A 125 8.87 6.69 -0.20
N SER A 126 8.33 5.56 -0.65
CA SER A 126 6.94 5.19 -0.39
C SER A 126 6.84 4.28 0.82
N GLU A 127 5.95 4.63 1.74
CA GLU A 127 5.63 3.84 2.93
C GLU A 127 4.42 2.95 2.61
N ASP A 128 4.70 1.76 2.07
CA ASP A 128 3.66 0.82 1.67
C ASP A 128 3.01 0.13 2.87
N PRO A 129 1.70 -0.17 2.82
CA PRO A 129 1.00 -0.93 3.84
C PRO A 129 1.39 -2.42 3.81
N ARG A 130 2.60 -2.74 4.27
CA ARG A 130 3.16 -4.10 4.27
C ARG A 130 2.79 -4.87 5.52
N PHE A 131 2.68 -6.18 5.41
CA PHE A 131 2.49 -7.07 6.54
C PHE A 131 3.65 -6.99 7.55
N SER A 132 3.32 -6.98 8.85
CA SER A 132 4.29 -6.97 9.93
C SER A 132 3.81 -7.77 11.13
N ILE A 133 4.51 -8.84 11.47
CA ILE A 133 4.23 -9.66 12.67
C ILE A 133 4.33 -8.82 13.94
N ALA A 134 5.30 -7.91 14.03
CA ALA A 134 5.46 -7.03 15.20
C ALA A 134 4.24 -6.12 15.39
N ARG A 135 3.61 -5.67 14.29
CA ARG A 135 2.41 -4.83 14.35
C ARG A 135 1.21 -5.60 14.92
N LEU A 136 1.08 -6.90 14.65
CA LEU A 136 -0.01 -7.71 15.20
C LEU A 136 -0.08 -7.59 16.72
N SER A 137 1.05 -7.52 17.41
CA SER A 137 1.10 -7.35 18.87
C SER A 137 0.43 -6.06 19.36
N LEU A 138 0.44 -4.98 18.57
CA LEU A 138 -0.27 -3.74 18.87
C LEU A 138 -1.76 -3.89 18.58
N LEU A 139 -2.09 -4.46 17.42
CA LEU A 139 -3.48 -4.65 16.98
C LEU A 139 -4.26 -5.57 17.93
N ASP A 140 -3.63 -6.66 18.40
CA ASP A 140 -4.24 -7.60 19.34
C ASP A 140 -4.49 -7.00 20.73
N ARG A 141 -3.87 -5.87 21.04
CA ARG A 141 -4.13 -5.05 22.24
C ARG A 141 -5.21 -3.99 22.02
N GLY A 142 -5.89 -4.01 20.87
CA GLY A 142 -6.95 -3.07 20.54
C GLY A 142 -6.47 -1.73 20.02
N MET A 143 -5.22 -1.63 19.55
CA MET A 143 -4.69 -0.41 18.95
C MET A 143 -5.00 -0.32 17.47
N VAL A 144 -5.08 0.91 16.96
CA VAL A 144 -5.08 1.23 15.53
C VAL A 144 -3.65 1.55 15.11
N PHE A 145 -3.24 1.08 13.94
CA PHE A 145 -2.03 1.54 13.27
C PHE A 145 -2.39 2.24 11.96
N ALA A 146 -1.81 3.40 11.73
CA ALA A 146 -2.07 4.20 10.55
C ALA A 146 -0.75 4.66 9.90
N ILE A 147 -0.73 4.69 8.57
CA ILE A 147 0.32 5.31 7.76
C ILE A 147 -0.26 6.52 7.05
N ALA A 148 0.27 7.71 7.33
CA ALA A 148 -0.01 8.91 6.56
C ALA A 148 0.95 8.98 5.37
N HIS A 149 0.42 8.95 4.16
CA HIS A 149 1.19 9.05 2.91
C HIS A 149 1.40 10.51 2.56
N ILE A 150 2.29 11.16 3.31
CA ILE A 150 2.50 12.62 3.29
C ILE A 150 3.42 13.05 2.15
N ARG A 151 3.27 14.30 1.70
CA ARG A 151 4.14 14.88 0.65
C ARG A 151 5.62 14.81 1.02
N GLY A 152 6.45 14.58 0.01
CA GLY A 152 7.89 14.27 0.12
C GLY A 152 8.20 12.79 -0.05
N GLY A 153 7.19 11.91 0.09
CA GLY A 153 7.23 10.52 -0.33
C GLY A 153 6.93 10.34 -1.82
N GLY A 154 6.85 9.09 -2.28
CA GLY A 154 6.60 8.71 -3.67
C GLY A 154 5.19 8.19 -3.96
N GLU A 155 4.33 8.05 -2.95
CA GLU A 155 3.08 7.31 -3.00
C GLU A 155 2.08 7.83 -4.04
N MET A 156 2.09 9.15 -4.30
CA MET A 156 1.23 9.79 -5.29
C MET A 156 2.03 10.27 -6.53
N GLY A 157 3.21 9.65 -6.75
CA GLY A 157 4.07 9.94 -7.89
C GLY A 157 5.00 11.13 -7.69
N ARG A 158 5.75 11.48 -8.75
CA ARG A 158 6.84 12.46 -8.71
C ARG A 158 6.45 13.82 -8.12
N MET A 159 5.28 14.34 -8.47
CA MET A 159 4.84 15.65 -7.96
C MET A 159 4.57 15.63 -6.45
N TRP A 160 4.28 14.48 -5.87
CA TRP A 160 4.12 14.32 -4.43
C TRP A 160 5.44 14.56 -3.69
N TYR A 161 6.52 14.02 -4.25
CA TYR A 161 7.88 14.30 -3.77
C TYR A 161 8.28 15.77 -3.95
N GLU A 162 8.09 16.32 -5.16
CA GLU A 162 8.47 17.71 -5.47
C GLU A 162 7.82 18.72 -4.52
N ARG A 163 6.54 18.51 -4.17
CA ARG A 163 5.78 19.37 -3.26
C ARG A 163 6.06 19.14 -1.76
N GLY A 164 7.00 18.27 -1.41
CA GLY A 164 7.39 17.98 -0.02
C GLY A 164 8.91 18.05 0.20
N LYS A 165 9.69 18.61 -0.72
CA LYS A 165 11.15 18.76 -0.59
C LYS A 165 11.61 20.19 -0.53
N LEU A 166 12.84 20.43 -0.10
CA LEU A 166 13.53 21.73 -0.09
C LEU A 166 12.64 22.82 0.54
N LEU A 167 12.32 23.88 -0.20
CA LEU A 167 11.49 25.00 0.26
C LEU A 167 10.03 24.60 0.55
N GLU A 168 9.56 23.51 -0.08
CA GLU A 168 8.22 22.95 0.14
C GLU A 168 8.17 21.93 1.29
N LYS A 169 9.27 21.72 2.00
CA LYS A 169 9.37 20.71 3.08
C LYS A 169 8.36 20.91 4.20
N LYS A 170 7.90 22.11 4.42
CA LYS A 170 6.86 22.42 5.40
C LYS A 170 5.59 21.60 5.14
N ASN A 171 5.25 21.34 3.88
CA ASN A 171 4.06 20.56 3.50
C ASN A 171 4.06 19.14 4.07
N THR A 172 5.22 18.49 4.18
CA THR A 172 5.34 17.17 4.83
C THR A 172 4.80 17.20 6.26
N PHE A 173 5.14 18.23 7.01
CA PHE A 173 4.74 18.34 8.41
C PHE A 173 3.27 18.75 8.56
N THR A 174 2.81 19.69 7.75
CA THR A 174 1.38 20.11 7.77
C THR A 174 0.47 18.97 7.33
N ASP A 175 0.88 18.14 6.38
CA ASP A 175 0.15 16.94 5.96
C ASP A 175 0.06 15.91 7.10
N PHE A 176 1.16 15.72 7.85
CA PHE A 176 1.15 14.79 8.99
C PHE A 176 0.22 15.28 10.09
N VAL A 177 0.23 16.58 10.39
CA VAL A 177 -0.70 17.19 11.35
C VAL A 177 -2.13 17.05 10.86
N ALA A 178 -2.41 17.29 9.58
CA ALA A 178 -3.75 17.11 9.00
C ALA A 178 -4.24 15.66 9.14
N ALA A 179 -3.35 14.68 8.91
CA ALA A 179 -3.68 13.26 9.11
C ALA A 179 -4.00 12.95 10.58
N ALA A 180 -3.21 13.47 11.52
CA ALA A 180 -3.45 13.31 12.96
C ALA A 180 -4.79 13.93 13.38
N THR A 181 -5.06 15.16 12.95
CA THR A 181 -6.32 15.87 13.20
C THR A 181 -7.51 15.09 12.66
N HIS A 182 -7.42 14.58 11.42
CA HIS A 182 -8.46 13.78 10.80
C HIS A 182 -8.81 12.53 11.63
N LEU A 183 -7.81 11.79 12.14
CA LEU A 183 -8.05 10.60 12.96
C LEU A 183 -8.77 10.93 14.27
N VAL A 184 -8.51 12.12 14.84
CA VAL A 184 -9.19 12.59 16.05
C VAL A 184 -10.62 13.03 15.73
N GLU A 185 -10.82 13.87 14.72
CA GLU A 185 -12.11 14.41 14.34
C GLU A 185 -13.10 13.35 13.87
N THR A 186 -12.60 12.28 13.21
CA THR A 186 -13.42 11.15 12.78
C THR A 186 -13.65 10.12 13.89
N GLY A 187 -13.14 10.36 15.09
CA GLY A 187 -13.36 9.51 16.25
C GLY A 187 -12.58 8.20 16.23
N VAL A 188 -11.56 8.06 15.37
CA VAL A 188 -10.68 6.88 15.35
C VAL A 188 -9.85 6.80 16.64
N THR A 189 -9.38 7.96 17.12
CA THR A 189 -8.60 8.06 18.36
C THR A 189 -8.89 9.37 19.10
N ARG A 190 -8.23 9.57 20.22
CA ARG A 190 -8.24 10.84 20.98
C ARG A 190 -6.83 11.42 21.00
N PRO A 191 -6.68 12.76 21.19
CA PRO A 191 -5.36 13.41 21.24
C PRO A 191 -4.41 12.76 22.24
N GLU A 192 -4.91 12.40 23.43
CA GLU A 192 -4.14 11.80 24.51
C GLU A 192 -3.72 10.34 24.25
N ASN A 193 -4.31 9.69 23.26
CA ASN A 193 -4.10 8.30 22.89
C ASN A 193 -3.41 8.13 21.53
N LEU A 194 -3.00 9.22 20.89
CA LEU A 194 -2.31 9.23 19.60
C LEU A 194 -0.82 9.39 19.78
N VAL A 195 -0.05 8.47 19.20
CA VAL A 195 1.42 8.47 19.17
C VAL A 195 1.92 8.53 17.73
#